data_19728b9716a67574d69070dd597f1fa3
#
_entry.id   19728b9716a67574d69070dd597f1fa3
#
_cell.length_a   1.000
_cell.length_b   1.000
_cell.length_c   1.000
_cell.angle_alpha   90.00
_cell.angle_beta   90.00
_cell.angle_gamma   90.00
#
_symmetry.space_group_name_H-M   'P 1'
#
loop_
_entity.id
_entity.type
_entity.pdbx_description
1 polymer ?
#
loop_
_entity_poly.entity_id
_entity_poly.type
_entity_poly.pdbx_seq_one_letter_code
_entity_poly.pdbx_strand_id
1 'polypeptide(L)'
;MPSSTLGIAPLLDAYFRRRFAAAGLVQASVPLDGGATTMQCWRFPPGASEELPVLVLLHGFGPPATWQWRPQVGPLSRRFRLVVPDLLFFGGSRTSPTPVDSECSEAHQAEAVAKLIGAIVAPSTRVSVVGTSYGGFVAYHVARLLGAEAVERVVIASSDLLKGDADDRALLARGGAERVDDLMLPRTPEKMRRLMELAYHRPRGFIPGFLLRDLVQYLYSENIEEKEGLIKAISLGNKDKFQLTPLPQQVLVLWGEHDQIFPIEKAFQVTRQLGANVRLEILKNSGHMPQEEDTKRFNEALLNFLLPTPSSSL
;
A
#
# COMPACT_ATOMS: atom_id res chain seq x y z
N MET A 1 -5.29 -26.54 -19.01
CA MET A 1 -4.28 -25.83 -19.80
C MET A 1 -4.68 -24.37 -19.82
N PRO A 2 -3.93 -23.44 -19.21
CA PRO A 2 -4.25 -22.03 -19.37
C PRO A 2 -4.01 -21.67 -20.83
N SER A 3 -5.04 -21.16 -21.48
CA SER A 3 -4.95 -20.61 -22.83
C SER A 3 -3.95 -19.44 -22.80
N SER A 4 -2.85 -19.56 -23.51
CA SER A 4 -1.88 -18.50 -23.74
C SER A 4 -2.46 -17.42 -24.67
N THR A 5 -3.50 -16.74 -24.23
CA THR A 5 -3.88 -15.47 -24.84
C THR A 5 -2.86 -14.44 -24.35
N LEU A 6 -2.12 -13.86 -25.28
CA LEU A 6 -1.26 -12.70 -25.04
C LEU A 6 -2.15 -11.54 -24.53
N GLY A 7 -2.42 -11.54 -23.23
CA GLY A 7 -3.18 -10.49 -22.58
C GLY A 7 -2.38 -9.18 -22.53
N ILE A 8 -3.06 -8.06 -22.41
CA ILE A 8 -2.43 -6.73 -22.24
C ILE A 8 -1.84 -6.60 -20.84
N ALA A 9 -2.46 -7.19 -19.82
CA ALA A 9 -2.02 -7.10 -18.44
C ALA A 9 -0.59 -7.63 -18.24
N PRO A 10 -0.17 -8.81 -18.76
CA PRO A 10 1.23 -9.24 -18.69
C PRO A 10 2.22 -8.29 -19.36
N LEU A 11 1.83 -7.66 -20.47
CA LEU A 11 2.66 -6.67 -21.16
C LEU A 11 2.84 -5.39 -20.34
N LEU A 12 1.76 -4.93 -19.69
CA LEU A 12 1.80 -3.80 -18.78
C LEU A 12 2.67 -4.12 -17.55
N ASP A 13 2.54 -5.31 -16.98
CA ASP A 13 3.37 -5.74 -15.85
C ASP A 13 4.86 -5.76 -16.23
N ALA A 14 5.21 -6.33 -17.36
CA ALA A 14 6.57 -6.32 -17.89
C ALA A 14 7.11 -4.88 -18.11
N TYR A 15 6.26 -3.98 -18.61
CA TYR A 15 6.60 -2.58 -18.76
C TYR A 15 6.82 -1.89 -17.40
N PHE A 16 5.97 -2.13 -16.40
CA PHE A 16 6.13 -1.56 -15.06
C PHE A 16 7.38 -2.09 -14.37
N ARG A 17 7.68 -3.38 -14.47
CA ARG A 17 8.94 -3.97 -13.97
C ARG A 17 10.17 -3.31 -14.61
N ARG A 18 10.13 -3.05 -15.93
CA ARG A 18 11.21 -2.30 -16.61
C ARG A 18 11.38 -0.89 -16.07
N ARG A 19 10.30 -0.22 -15.70
CA ARG A 19 10.37 1.11 -15.06
C ARG A 19 11.06 1.06 -13.70
N PHE A 20 10.79 0.03 -12.90
CA PHE A 20 11.47 -0.18 -11.62
C PHE A 20 12.96 -0.46 -11.83
N ALA A 21 13.31 -1.32 -12.77
CA ALA A 21 14.70 -1.58 -13.12
C ALA A 21 15.42 -0.31 -13.65
N ALA A 22 14.75 0.48 -14.51
CA ALA A 22 15.27 1.75 -15.02
C ALA A 22 15.44 2.82 -13.93
N ALA A 23 14.71 2.72 -12.83
CA ALA A 23 14.89 3.54 -11.64
C ALA A 23 16.05 3.07 -10.73
N GLY A 24 16.83 2.07 -11.17
CA GLY A 24 17.98 1.54 -10.44
C GLY A 24 17.65 0.49 -9.39
N LEU A 25 16.42 -0.01 -9.35
CA LEU A 25 16.02 -1.05 -8.39
C LEU A 25 16.28 -2.44 -8.95
N VAL A 26 16.56 -3.38 -8.04
CA VAL A 26 16.69 -4.81 -8.33
C VAL A 26 15.56 -5.58 -7.70
N GLN A 27 15.07 -6.58 -8.39
CA GLN A 27 14.08 -7.52 -7.82
C GLN A 27 14.81 -8.50 -6.90
N ALA A 28 14.25 -8.75 -5.73
CA ALA A 28 14.78 -9.69 -4.76
C ALA A 28 13.65 -10.58 -4.19
N SER A 29 13.99 -11.84 -3.96
CA SER A 29 13.20 -12.80 -3.21
C SER A 29 13.92 -13.05 -1.88
N VAL A 30 13.37 -12.55 -0.79
CA VAL A 30 14.01 -12.56 0.52
C VAL A 30 13.38 -13.63 1.40
N PRO A 31 14.11 -14.71 1.73
CA PRO A 31 13.65 -15.73 2.67
C PRO A 31 13.73 -15.18 4.09
N LEU A 32 12.67 -15.40 4.85
CA LEU A 32 12.50 -15.03 6.25
C LEU A 32 12.11 -16.29 7.04
N ASP A 33 12.24 -16.25 8.36
CA ASP A 33 11.80 -17.33 9.26
C ASP A 33 12.37 -18.71 8.87
N GLY A 34 13.65 -18.76 8.55
CA GLY A 34 14.29 -20.00 8.10
C GLY A 34 13.79 -20.51 6.74
N GLY A 35 13.14 -19.66 5.96
CA GLY A 35 12.59 -20.00 4.63
C GLY A 35 11.08 -20.28 4.65
N ALA A 36 10.44 -20.29 5.82
CA ALA A 36 8.99 -20.47 5.93
C ALA A 36 8.22 -19.31 5.26
N THR A 37 8.74 -18.10 5.37
CA THR A 37 8.20 -16.91 4.70
C THR A 37 9.15 -16.47 3.59
N THR A 38 8.61 -16.05 2.45
CA THR A 38 9.38 -15.44 1.36
C THR A 38 8.68 -14.16 0.93
N MET A 39 9.38 -13.04 1.00
CA MET A 39 8.86 -11.76 0.50
C MET A 39 9.54 -11.38 -0.82
N GLN A 40 8.74 -11.08 -1.83
CA GLN A 40 9.19 -10.46 -3.06
C GLN A 40 9.29 -8.96 -2.85
N CYS A 41 10.36 -8.35 -3.31
CA CYS A 41 10.48 -6.90 -3.26
C CYS A 41 11.32 -6.35 -4.41
N TRP A 42 11.07 -5.10 -4.74
CA TRP A 42 12.00 -4.28 -5.49
C TRP A 42 12.77 -3.41 -4.49
N ARG A 43 14.10 -3.40 -4.60
CA ARG A 43 14.94 -2.71 -3.64
C ARG A 43 16.15 -2.06 -4.29
N PHE A 44 16.76 -1.11 -3.58
CA PHE A 44 18.09 -0.63 -3.94
C PHE A 44 19.08 -1.82 -4.03
N PRO A 45 20.06 -1.77 -4.98
CA PRO A 45 21.03 -2.86 -5.14
C PRO A 45 21.92 -3.02 -3.90
N PRO A 46 22.43 -4.24 -3.61
CA PRO A 46 23.45 -4.44 -2.60
C PRO A 46 24.67 -3.54 -2.88
N GLY A 47 25.23 -2.93 -1.83
CA GLY A 47 26.39 -2.02 -1.96
C GLY A 47 26.03 -0.62 -2.47
N ALA A 48 24.75 -0.25 -2.58
CA ALA A 48 24.35 1.12 -2.86
C ALA A 48 24.88 2.08 -1.79
N SER A 49 25.25 3.31 -2.21
CA SER A 49 25.70 4.37 -1.30
C SER A 49 24.69 4.60 -0.17
N GLU A 50 25.20 4.77 1.06
CA GLU A 50 24.37 5.03 2.23
C GLU A 50 23.98 6.51 2.42
N GLU A 51 24.38 7.39 1.50
CA GLU A 51 24.08 8.81 1.56
C GLU A 51 22.57 9.15 1.47
N LEU A 52 21.80 8.33 0.76
CA LEU A 52 20.37 8.54 0.62
C LEU A 52 19.61 7.81 1.74
N PRO A 53 18.57 8.44 2.33
CA PRO A 53 17.71 7.80 3.31
C PRO A 53 16.92 6.63 2.71
N VAL A 54 16.54 5.67 3.55
CA VAL A 54 15.73 4.51 3.14
C VAL A 54 14.24 4.84 3.21
N LEU A 55 13.51 4.49 2.14
CA LEU A 55 12.06 4.66 2.07
C LEU A 55 11.39 3.34 1.70
N VAL A 56 10.47 2.90 2.55
CA VAL A 56 9.66 1.69 2.34
C VAL A 56 8.28 2.10 1.81
N LEU A 57 7.86 1.50 0.68
CA LEU A 57 6.57 1.78 0.04
C LEU A 57 5.66 0.56 0.12
N LEU A 58 4.58 0.64 0.88
CA LEU A 58 3.61 -0.44 1.11
C LEU A 58 2.35 -0.20 0.30
N HIS A 59 2.04 -1.13 -0.60
CA HIS A 59 0.90 -1.01 -1.51
C HIS A 59 -0.44 -1.30 -0.82
N GLY A 60 -1.53 -0.81 -1.41
CA GLY A 60 -2.90 -1.10 -1.01
C GLY A 60 -3.37 -2.49 -1.43
N PHE A 61 -4.60 -2.83 -1.06
CA PHE A 61 -5.21 -4.09 -1.45
C PHE A 61 -5.42 -4.18 -2.97
N GLY A 62 -5.20 -5.36 -3.57
CA GLY A 62 -5.43 -5.62 -4.99
C GLY A 62 -4.14 -5.85 -5.80
N PRO A 63 -3.78 -4.98 -6.76
CA PRO A 63 -2.59 -5.17 -7.59
C PRO A 63 -1.28 -5.14 -6.79
N PRO A 64 -0.22 -5.84 -7.25
CA PRO A 64 1.08 -5.84 -6.59
C PRO A 64 1.76 -4.45 -6.65
N ALA A 65 2.85 -4.31 -5.90
CA ALA A 65 3.57 -3.05 -5.69
C ALA A 65 3.99 -2.34 -6.98
N THR A 66 4.41 -3.09 -8.01
CA THR A 66 4.82 -2.52 -9.31
C THR A 66 3.69 -1.75 -10.00
N TRP A 67 2.46 -2.21 -9.84
CA TRP A 67 1.28 -1.57 -10.43
C TRP A 67 0.89 -0.30 -9.69
N GLN A 68 0.96 -0.32 -8.37
CA GLN A 68 0.49 0.79 -7.55
C GLN A 68 1.53 1.92 -7.43
N TRP A 69 2.83 1.57 -7.32
CA TRP A 69 3.90 2.54 -7.13
C TRP A 69 4.64 2.95 -8.41
N ARG A 70 4.16 2.51 -9.60
CA ARG A 70 4.78 2.84 -10.88
C ARG A 70 4.99 4.35 -11.15
N PRO A 71 4.10 5.27 -10.68
CA PRO A 71 4.31 6.69 -10.92
C PRO A 71 5.32 7.31 -9.93
N GLN A 72 5.53 6.70 -8.76
CA GLN A 72 6.37 7.21 -7.67
C GLN A 72 7.82 6.75 -7.79
N VAL A 73 8.06 5.54 -8.31
CA VAL A 73 9.38 4.90 -8.24
C VAL A 73 10.49 5.74 -8.87
N GLY A 74 10.27 6.32 -10.05
CA GLY A 74 11.28 7.11 -10.74
C GLY A 74 11.65 8.42 -10.02
N PRO A 75 10.70 9.28 -9.63
CA PRO A 75 10.98 10.47 -8.84
C PRO A 75 11.60 10.18 -7.47
N LEU A 76 11.10 9.17 -6.76
CA LEU A 76 11.56 8.87 -5.40
C LEU A 76 12.93 8.18 -5.36
N SER A 77 13.27 7.31 -6.33
CA SER A 77 14.58 6.63 -6.36
C SER A 77 15.77 7.58 -6.51
N ARG A 78 15.54 8.81 -6.98
CA ARG A 78 16.59 9.86 -7.06
C ARG A 78 16.93 10.48 -5.71
N ARG A 79 16.09 10.27 -4.71
CA ARG A 79 16.18 10.92 -3.39
C ARG A 79 16.22 9.91 -2.24
N PHE A 80 15.89 8.65 -2.50
CA PHE A 80 15.79 7.60 -1.50
C PHE A 80 16.33 6.27 -2.03
N ARG A 81 16.87 5.47 -1.13
CA ARG A 81 17.04 4.03 -1.31
C ARG A 81 15.68 3.38 -1.10
N LEU A 82 15.03 2.96 -2.18
CA LEU A 82 13.67 2.41 -2.09
C LEU A 82 13.68 0.93 -1.71
N VAL A 83 12.70 0.56 -0.88
CA VAL A 83 12.29 -0.82 -0.60
C VAL A 83 10.80 -0.91 -0.86
N VAL A 84 10.40 -1.68 -1.86
CA VAL A 84 9.02 -1.74 -2.35
C VAL A 84 8.58 -3.21 -2.37
N PRO A 85 8.15 -3.75 -1.21
CA PRO A 85 7.73 -5.15 -1.12
C PRO A 85 6.34 -5.35 -1.71
N ASP A 86 6.13 -6.56 -2.23
CA ASP A 86 4.79 -7.12 -2.31
C ASP A 86 4.42 -7.68 -0.93
N LEU A 87 3.27 -7.29 -0.39
CA LEU A 87 2.75 -7.82 0.87
C LEU A 87 2.45 -9.32 0.74
N LEU A 88 2.36 -10.04 1.84
CA LEU A 88 2.05 -11.47 1.82
C LEU A 88 0.77 -11.75 1.05
N PHE A 89 0.80 -12.79 0.21
CA PHE A 89 -0.25 -13.23 -0.72
C PHE A 89 -0.46 -12.33 -1.95
N PHE A 90 0.41 -11.32 -2.14
CA PHE A 90 0.47 -10.50 -3.35
C PHE A 90 1.82 -10.70 -4.06
N GLY A 91 1.83 -10.61 -5.39
CA GLY A 91 3.06 -10.54 -6.20
C GLY A 91 4.08 -11.69 -6.01
N GLY A 92 3.65 -12.82 -5.47
CA GLY A 92 4.51 -13.97 -5.19
C GLY A 92 5.12 -14.01 -3.78
N SER A 93 4.81 -13.04 -2.92
CA SER A 93 5.12 -13.11 -1.48
C SER A 93 4.21 -14.13 -0.81
N ARG A 94 4.79 -15.02 0.02
CA ARG A 94 4.08 -16.15 0.64
C ARG A 94 4.65 -16.52 2.00
N THR A 95 3.85 -17.19 2.79
CA THR A 95 4.29 -17.84 4.04
C THR A 95 3.72 -19.25 4.13
N SER A 96 4.40 -20.15 4.82
CA SER A 96 3.99 -21.55 5.02
C SER A 96 4.37 -22.01 6.43
N PRO A 97 3.45 -22.60 7.20
CA PRO A 97 2.03 -22.79 6.82
C PRO A 97 1.31 -21.45 6.64
N THR A 98 0.28 -21.45 5.80
CA THR A 98 -0.60 -20.30 5.71
C THR A 98 -1.30 -20.11 7.06
N PRO A 99 -1.22 -18.91 7.69
CA PRO A 99 -1.92 -18.65 8.93
C PRO A 99 -3.44 -18.84 8.79
N VAL A 100 -4.10 -19.23 9.86
CA VAL A 100 -5.57 -19.27 9.87
C VAL A 100 -6.15 -17.86 9.76
N ASP A 101 -7.37 -17.71 9.28
CA ASP A 101 -8.02 -16.41 8.98
C ASP A 101 -7.83 -15.34 10.06
N SER A 102 -7.92 -15.72 11.35
CA SER A 102 -7.76 -14.78 12.46
C SER A 102 -6.32 -14.26 12.68
N GLU A 103 -5.34 -14.94 12.11
CA GLU A 103 -3.91 -14.62 12.23
C GLU A 103 -3.38 -13.85 11.01
N CYS A 104 -4.10 -13.89 9.88
CA CYS A 104 -3.77 -13.16 8.65
C CYS A 104 -4.09 -11.66 8.74
N SER A 105 -3.72 -10.99 9.84
CA SER A 105 -4.03 -9.58 10.06
C SER A 105 -3.01 -8.63 9.41
N GLU A 106 -3.35 -7.34 9.37
CA GLU A 106 -2.41 -6.28 8.99
C GLU A 106 -1.21 -6.19 9.94
N ALA A 107 -1.35 -6.65 11.19
CA ALA A 107 -0.24 -6.77 12.13
C ALA A 107 0.73 -7.89 11.70
N HIS A 108 0.22 -9.04 11.28
CA HIS A 108 1.05 -10.12 10.72
C HIS A 108 1.80 -9.68 9.45
N GLN A 109 1.14 -8.93 8.57
CA GLN A 109 1.81 -8.30 7.42
C GLN A 109 2.95 -7.39 7.86
N ALA A 110 2.73 -6.58 8.92
CA ALA A 110 3.73 -5.67 9.45
C ALA A 110 4.94 -6.40 10.06
N GLU A 111 4.74 -7.55 10.70
CA GLU A 111 5.84 -8.41 11.19
C GLU A 111 6.71 -8.90 10.04
N ALA A 112 6.10 -9.38 8.95
CA ALA A 112 6.85 -9.80 7.77
C ALA A 112 7.64 -8.65 7.13
N VAL A 113 7.03 -7.45 7.03
CA VAL A 113 7.71 -6.24 6.54
C VAL A 113 8.84 -5.82 7.47
N ALA A 114 8.65 -5.87 8.79
CA ALA A 114 9.70 -5.54 9.76
C ALA A 114 10.90 -6.49 9.65
N LYS A 115 10.66 -7.80 9.52
CA LYS A 115 11.70 -8.81 9.26
C LYS A 115 12.42 -8.54 7.93
N LEU A 116 11.69 -8.19 6.87
CA LEU A 116 12.26 -7.82 5.57
C LEU A 116 13.20 -6.60 5.72
N ILE A 117 12.76 -5.55 6.42
CA ILE A 117 13.58 -4.37 6.69
C ILE A 117 14.87 -4.80 7.41
N GLY A 118 14.77 -5.59 8.48
CA GLY A 118 15.93 -6.08 9.22
C GLY A 118 16.89 -6.96 8.41
N ALA A 119 16.39 -7.63 7.35
CA ALA A 119 17.21 -8.47 6.47
C ALA A 119 18.00 -7.68 5.41
N ILE A 120 17.54 -6.47 5.05
CA ILE A 120 18.09 -5.72 3.90
C ILE A 120 18.60 -4.33 4.22
N VAL A 121 18.26 -3.79 5.39
CA VAL A 121 18.68 -2.45 5.85
C VAL A 121 19.62 -2.62 7.05
N ALA A 122 20.70 -1.86 7.08
CA ALA A 122 21.65 -1.90 8.20
C ALA A 122 20.96 -1.50 9.52
N PRO A 123 21.25 -2.16 10.64
CA PRO A 123 20.56 -1.94 11.93
C PRO A 123 20.60 -0.49 12.44
N SER A 124 21.65 0.25 12.08
CA SER A 124 21.82 1.67 12.44
C SER A 124 21.05 2.65 11.55
N THR A 125 20.43 2.16 10.46
CA THR A 125 19.76 3.02 9.49
C THR A 125 18.30 3.16 9.83
N ARG A 126 17.86 4.40 10.07
CA ARG A 126 16.42 4.71 10.21
C ARG A 126 15.74 4.70 8.86
N VAL A 127 14.50 4.25 8.83
CA VAL A 127 13.68 4.20 7.62
C VAL A 127 12.48 5.14 7.72
N SER A 128 11.97 5.59 6.59
CA SER A 128 10.62 6.15 6.50
C SER A 128 9.70 5.15 5.83
N VAL A 129 8.42 5.14 6.22
CA VAL A 129 7.43 4.19 5.70
C VAL A 129 6.24 4.94 5.11
N VAL A 130 5.86 4.59 3.89
CA VAL A 130 4.67 5.10 3.20
C VAL A 130 3.75 3.94 2.93
N GLY A 131 2.50 4.01 3.38
CA GLY A 131 1.47 3.03 3.08
C GLY A 131 0.24 3.67 2.47
N THR A 132 -0.32 3.06 1.42
CA THR A 132 -1.58 3.50 0.82
C THR A 132 -2.69 2.48 1.08
N SER A 133 -3.90 2.94 1.41
CA SER A 133 -5.06 2.07 1.65
C SER A 133 -4.71 0.94 2.65
N TYR A 134 -4.85 -0.33 2.31
CA TYR A 134 -4.43 -1.46 3.14
C TYR A 134 -2.96 -1.35 3.61
N GLY A 135 -2.07 -0.87 2.75
CA GLY A 135 -0.68 -0.62 3.11
C GLY A 135 -0.50 0.44 4.20
N GLY A 136 -1.47 1.34 4.39
CA GLY A 136 -1.47 2.31 5.48
C GLY A 136 -1.74 1.65 6.85
N PHE A 137 -2.62 0.63 6.91
CA PHE A 137 -2.79 -0.19 8.11
C PHE A 137 -1.48 -0.89 8.48
N VAL A 138 -0.83 -1.50 7.48
CA VAL A 138 0.47 -2.17 7.67
C VAL A 138 1.54 -1.16 8.10
N ALA A 139 1.61 0.03 7.49
CA ALA A 139 2.57 1.09 7.84
C ALA A 139 2.43 1.54 9.30
N TYR A 140 1.21 1.67 9.79
CA TYR A 140 0.94 1.99 11.19
C TYR A 140 1.52 0.92 12.14
N HIS A 141 1.26 -0.37 11.86
CA HIS A 141 1.78 -1.46 12.67
C HIS A 141 3.31 -1.59 12.58
N VAL A 142 3.92 -1.40 11.40
CA VAL A 142 5.39 -1.36 11.22
C VAL A 142 6.00 -0.27 12.09
N ALA A 143 5.42 0.94 12.08
CA ALA A 143 5.91 2.06 12.87
C ALA A 143 5.83 1.79 14.38
N ARG A 144 4.77 1.12 14.82
CA ARG A 144 4.62 0.71 16.23
C ARG A 144 5.60 -0.38 16.62
N LEU A 145 5.74 -1.40 15.76
CA LEU A 145 6.58 -2.57 16.04
C LEU A 145 8.06 -2.19 16.13
N LEU A 146 8.53 -1.36 15.20
CA LEU A 146 9.93 -0.96 15.12
C LEU A 146 10.27 0.27 15.98
N GLY A 147 9.29 1.06 16.38
CA GLY A 147 9.46 2.24 17.21
C GLY A 147 10.13 3.43 16.50
N ALA A 148 10.25 4.56 17.20
CA ALA A 148 10.80 5.81 16.66
C ALA A 148 12.32 5.75 16.41
N GLU A 149 13.02 4.83 17.05
CA GLU A 149 14.46 4.64 16.85
C GLU A 149 14.78 4.05 15.47
N ALA A 150 13.91 3.21 14.93
CA ALA A 150 14.10 2.60 13.62
C ALA A 150 13.23 3.26 12.52
N VAL A 151 12.03 3.77 12.85
CA VAL A 151 11.14 4.44 11.89
C VAL A 151 11.08 5.94 12.23
N GLU A 152 11.55 6.77 11.29
CA GLU A 152 11.60 8.22 11.48
C GLU A 152 10.29 8.91 11.15
N ARG A 153 9.72 8.61 9.97
CA ARG A 153 8.52 9.24 9.44
C ARG A 153 7.58 8.21 8.85
N VAL A 154 6.29 8.49 8.99
CA VAL A 154 5.22 7.61 8.48
C VAL A 154 4.26 8.42 7.61
N VAL A 155 3.92 7.88 6.45
CA VAL A 155 2.85 8.44 5.62
C VAL A 155 1.71 7.43 5.53
N ILE A 156 0.52 7.86 5.91
CA ILE A 156 -0.73 7.12 5.83
C ILE A 156 -1.57 7.75 4.72
N ALA A 157 -1.62 7.10 3.55
CA ALA A 157 -2.34 7.64 2.40
C ALA A 157 -3.65 6.90 2.18
N SER A 158 -4.77 7.62 2.14
CA SER A 158 -6.13 7.08 1.87
C SER A 158 -6.41 5.80 2.67
N SER A 159 -6.19 5.82 3.99
CA SER A 159 -6.28 4.64 4.85
C SER A 159 -7.02 4.94 6.15
N ASP A 160 -8.25 4.41 6.29
CA ASP A 160 -9.08 4.61 7.47
C ASP A 160 -8.70 3.66 8.61
N LEU A 161 -7.72 4.06 9.41
CA LEU A 161 -7.27 3.31 10.59
C LEU A 161 -8.36 3.15 11.68
N LEU A 162 -9.51 3.82 11.51
CA LEU A 162 -10.65 3.77 12.41
C LEU A 162 -11.86 3.05 11.79
N LYS A 163 -11.64 2.37 10.67
CA LYS A 163 -12.67 1.65 9.94
C LYS A 163 -13.39 0.64 10.83
N GLY A 164 -14.70 0.73 10.88
CA GLY A 164 -15.57 -0.19 11.63
C GLY A 164 -16.72 -0.71 10.77
N ASP A 165 -17.59 -1.52 11.38
CA ASP A 165 -18.73 -2.16 10.69
C ASP A 165 -19.69 -1.16 10.02
N ALA A 166 -19.84 0.04 10.59
CA ALA A 166 -20.68 1.08 9.98
C ALA A 166 -20.08 1.59 8.67
N ASP A 167 -18.74 1.66 8.58
CA ASP A 167 -18.03 2.08 7.40
C ASP A 167 -18.11 1.03 6.29
N ASP A 168 -18.03 -0.26 6.67
CA ASP A 168 -18.26 -1.37 5.75
C ASP A 168 -19.68 -1.35 5.17
N ARG A 169 -20.69 -1.18 6.01
CA ARG A 169 -22.08 -1.04 5.52
C ARG A 169 -22.26 0.14 4.58
N ALA A 170 -21.64 1.28 4.89
CA ALA A 170 -21.71 2.46 4.03
C ALA A 170 -20.96 2.25 2.70
N LEU A 171 -19.81 1.57 2.71
CA LEU A 171 -19.07 1.19 1.51
C LEU A 171 -19.88 0.23 0.63
N LEU A 172 -20.49 -0.79 1.24
CA LEU A 172 -21.34 -1.76 0.54
C LEU A 172 -22.56 -1.09 -0.11
N ALA A 173 -23.21 -0.16 0.58
CA ALA A 173 -24.31 0.62 0.03
C ALA A 173 -23.87 1.46 -1.17
N ARG A 174 -22.71 2.14 -1.07
CA ARG A 174 -22.13 2.88 -2.22
C ARG A 174 -21.75 1.96 -3.37
N GLY A 175 -21.16 0.80 -3.05
CA GLY A 175 -20.67 -0.19 -4.01
C GLY A 175 -21.75 -1.03 -4.67
N GLY A 176 -22.98 -1.06 -4.11
CA GLY A 176 -24.01 -1.97 -4.57
C GLY A 176 -23.60 -3.45 -4.43
N ALA A 177 -22.90 -3.79 -3.33
CA ALA A 177 -22.38 -5.12 -3.07
C ALA A 177 -22.92 -5.63 -1.71
N GLU A 178 -22.92 -6.95 -1.53
CA GLU A 178 -23.37 -7.57 -0.27
C GLU A 178 -22.22 -7.84 0.70
N ARG A 179 -20.99 -7.97 0.18
CA ARG A 179 -19.80 -8.29 0.96
C ARG A 179 -18.61 -7.42 0.53
N VAL A 180 -17.75 -7.05 1.48
CA VAL A 180 -16.57 -6.22 1.20
C VAL A 180 -15.58 -6.93 0.29
N ASP A 181 -15.36 -8.22 0.48
CA ASP A 181 -14.49 -9.04 -0.36
C ASP A 181 -15.00 -9.13 -1.80
N ASP A 182 -16.31 -9.20 -2.04
CA ASP A 182 -16.90 -9.15 -3.37
C ASP A 182 -16.60 -7.84 -4.13
N LEU A 183 -16.45 -6.75 -3.38
CA LEU A 183 -16.13 -5.43 -3.92
C LEU A 183 -14.63 -5.27 -4.13
N MET A 184 -13.82 -5.68 -3.15
CA MET A 184 -12.37 -5.47 -3.13
C MET A 184 -11.59 -6.54 -3.93
N LEU A 185 -12.20 -7.70 -4.18
CA LEU A 185 -11.68 -8.79 -5.02
C LEU A 185 -12.59 -9.03 -6.23
N PRO A 186 -12.59 -8.14 -7.22
CA PRO A 186 -13.48 -8.24 -8.36
C PRO A 186 -13.18 -9.51 -9.17
N ARG A 187 -14.20 -10.35 -9.37
CA ARG A 187 -14.11 -11.61 -10.14
C ARG A 187 -14.71 -11.49 -11.56
N THR A 188 -15.31 -10.34 -11.88
CA THR A 188 -15.89 -10.07 -13.19
C THR A 188 -15.54 -8.66 -13.67
N PRO A 189 -15.63 -8.40 -14.98
CA PRO A 189 -15.45 -7.06 -15.55
C PRO A 189 -16.36 -5.99 -14.92
N GLU A 190 -17.60 -6.36 -14.59
CA GLU A 190 -18.59 -5.47 -14.00
C GLU A 190 -18.17 -5.06 -12.56
N LYS A 191 -17.77 -6.03 -11.74
CA LYS A 191 -17.25 -5.77 -10.39
C LYS A 191 -15.96 -4.94 -10.44
N MET A 192 -15.07 -5.22 -11.40
CA MET A 192 -13.84 -4.42 -11.60
C MET A 192 -14.18 -2.97 -11.98
N ARG A 193 -15.14 -2.76 -12.87
CA ARG A 193 -15.62 -1.43 -13.23
C ARG A 193 -16.16 -0.70 -12.00
N ARG A 194 -16.96 -1.39 -11.19
CA ARG A 194 -17.52 -0.82 -9.97
C ARG A 194 -16.44 -0.43 -8.95
N LEU A 195 -15.44 -1.28 -8.74
CA LEU A 195 -14.30 -0.95 -7.90
C LEU A 195 -13.55 0.30 -8.42
N MET A 196 -13.32 0.37 -9.73
CA MET A 196 -12.68 1.54 -10.34
C MET A 196 -13.50 2.84 -10.18
N GLU A 197 -14.83 2.77 -10.28
CA GLU A 197 -15.72 3.92 -10.06
C GLU A 197 -15.64 4.46 -8.63
N LEU A 198 -15.44 3.59 -7.64
CA LEU A 198 -15.26 3.99 -6.25
C LEU A 198 -13.83 4.48 -5.96
N ALA A 199 -12.83 3.89 -6.63
CA ALA A 199 -11.43 4.19 -6.37
C ALA A 199 -10.95 5.49 -7.04
N TYR A 200 -11.53 5.87 -8.18
CA TYR A 200 -11.11 7.05 -8.93
C TYR A 200 -12.21 8.13 -8.95
N HIS A 201 -11.84 9.36 -8.65
CA HIS A 201 -12.74 10.51 -8.79
C HIS A 201 -13.10 10.78 -10.26
N ARG A 202 -12.11 10.60 -11.14
CA ARG A 202 -12.29 10.73 -12.60
C ARG A 202 -11.94 9.40 -13.24
N PRO A 203 -12.90 8.45 -13.29
CA PRO A 203 -12.67 7.18 -13.96
C PRO A 203 -12.16 7.43 -15.37
N ARG A 204 -11.06 6.79 -15.71
CA ARG A 204 -10.55 6.80 -17.08
C ARG A 204 -11.64 6.29 -17.98
N GLY A 205 -11.93 6.97 -19.08
CA GLY A 205 -13.04 6.71 -20.01
C GLY A 205 -13.44 5.23 -20.19
N PHE A 206 -14.26 4.92 -21.14
CA PHE A 206 -14.76 3.54 -21.34
C PHE A 206 -13.61 2.54 -21.55
N ILE A 207 -13.49 1.58 -20.63
CA ILE A 207 -12.57 0.45 -20.75
C ILE A 207 -13.37 -0.76 -21.27
N PRO A 208 -13.02 -1.33 -22.42
CA PRO A 208 -13.71 -2.50 -22.95
C PRO A 208 -13.71 -3.70 -22.00
N GLY A 209 -14.80 -4.46 -21.96
CA GLY A 209 -14.98 -5.58 -21.04
C GLY A 209 -13.92 -6.68 -21.15
N PHE A 210 -13.37 -6.90 -22.36
CA PHE A 210 -12.31 -7.89 -22.54
C PHE A 210 -10.99 -7.47 -21.86
N LEU A 211 -10.67 -6.15 -21.81
CA LEU A 211 -9.52 -5.65 -21.08
C LEU A 211 -9.72 -5.75 -19.57
N LEU A 212 -10.91 -5.46 -19.08
CA LEU A 212 -11.23 -5.64 -17.66
C LEU A 212 -11.16 -7.12 -17.26
N ARG A 213 -11.59 -8.04 -18.13
CA ARG A 213 -11.47 -9.49 -17.88
C ARG A 213 -10.01 -9.92 -17.79
N ASP A 214 -9.16 -9.43 -18.68
CA ASP A 214 -7.72 -9.68 -18.66
C ASP A 214 -7.08 -9.17 -17.37
N LEU A 215 -7.41 -7.94 -16.94
CA LEU A 215 -6.95 -7.37 -15.68
C LEU A 215 -7.44 -8.18 -14.47
N VAL A 216 -8.72 -8.58 -14.42
CA VAL A 216 -9.26 -9.41 -13.34
C VAL A 216 -8.52 -10.73 -13.26
N GLN A 217 -8.35 -11.41 -14.40
CA GLN A 217 -7.65 -12.68 -14.43
C GLN A 217 -6.18 -12.55 -14.01
N TYR A 218 -5.50 -11.50 -14.41
CA TYR A 218 -4.08 -11.31 -14.11
C TYR A 218 -3.81 -10.84 -12.69
N LEU A 219 -4.63 -9.93 -12.14
CA LEU A 219 -4.34 -9.26 -10.87
C LEU A 219 -5.08 -9.85 -9.66
N TYR A 220 -6.20 -10.56 -9.88
CA TYR A 220 -7.10 -10.95 -8.80
C TYR A 220 -7.40 -12.46 -8.73
N SER A 221 -6.78 -13.30 -9.56
CA SER A 221 -7.08 -14.74 -9.60
C SER A 221 -6.25 -15.58 -8.63
N GLU A 222 -5.16 -15.04 -8.09
CA GLU A 222 -4.26 -15.79 -7.20
C GLU A 222 -4.51 -15.49 -5.73
N ASN A 223 -4.32 -16.48 -4.86
CA ASN A 223 -4.41 -16.38 -3.40
C ASN A 223 -5.73 -15.75 -2.93
N ILE A 224 -6.84 -16.19 -3.52
CA ILE A 224 -8.16 -15.57 -3.27
C ILE A 224 -8.59 -15.80 -1.82
N GLU A 225 -8.46 -17.02 -1.30
CA GLU A 225 -8.86 -17.39 0.04
C GLU A 225 -8.04 -16.62 1.09
N GLU A 226 -6.74 -16.54 0.89
CA GLU A 226 -5.85 -15.77 1.76
C GLU A 226 -6.17 -14.27 1.74
N LYS A 227 -6.46 -13.71 0.57
CA LYS A 227 -6.85 -12.31 0.44
C LYS A 227 -8.23 -12.02 1.06
N GLU A 228 -9.18 -12.94 0.97
CA GLU A 228 -10.44 -12.85 1.72
C GLU A 228 -10.19 -12.89 3.23
N GLY A 229 -9.27 -13.75 3.68
CA GLY A 229 -8.81 -13.81 5.05
C GLY A 229 -8.24 -12.47 5.53
N LEU A 230 -7.38 -11.83 4.73
CA LEU A 230 -6.84 -10.49 5.04
C LEU A 230 -7.92 -9.44 5.24
N ILE A 231 -8.96 -9.41 4.41
CA ILE A 231 -10.07 -8.45 4.55
C ILE A 231 -10.85 -8.68 5.85
N LYS A 232 -11.13 -9.93 6.19
CA LYS A 232 -11.87 -10.31 7.39
C LYS A 232 -11.07 -10.09 8.69
N ALA A 233 -9.74 -10.17 8.58
CA ALA A 233 -8.83 -10.09 9.72
C ALA A 233 -8.40 -8.66 10.07
N ILE A 234 -8.84 -7.63 9.33
CA ILE A 234 -8.54 -6.23 9.67
C ILE A 234 -9.02 -5.95 11.09
N SER A 235 -8.08 -5.57 11.95
CA SER A 235 -8.31 -5.34 13.38
C SER A 235 -8.35 -3.85 13.73
N LEU A 236 -7.66 -3.01 12.98
CA LEU A 236 -7.69 -1.56 13.15
C LEU A 236 -9.12 -1.03 12.96
N GLY A 237 -9.53 -0.16 13.89
CA GLY A 237 -10.90 0.36 13.96
C GLY A 237 -11.88 -0.52 14.76
N ASN A 238 -11.58 -1.80 14.94
CA ASN A 238 -12.33 -2.66 15.86
C ASN A 238 -11.75 -2.56 17.27
N LYS A 239 -12.42 -1.78 18.14
CA LYS A 239 -11.93 -1.48 19.49
C LYS A 239 -11.77 -2.72 20.37
N ASP A 240 -12.51 -3.78 20.10
CA ASP A 240 -12.42 -5.04 20.83
C ASP A 240 -11.20 -5.87 20.42
N LYS A 241 -10.70 -5.66 19.22
CA LYS A 241 -9.52 -6.34 18.69
C LYS A 241 -8.24 -5.52 18.85
N PHE A 242 -8.32 -4.19 18.59
CA PHE A 242 -7.16 -3.33 18.61
C PHE A 242 -7.52 -1.88 18.92
N GLN A 243 -6.80 -1.28 19.88
CA GLN A 243 -6.93 0.14 20.20
C GLN A 243 -5.89 0.96 19.46
N LEU A 244 -6.34 1.83 18.55
CA LEU A 244 -5.46 2.78 17.87
C LEU A 244 -4.86 3.77 18.87
N THR A 245 -3.54 3.88 18.90
CA THR A 245 -2.80 4.80 19.76
C THR A 245 -1.99 5.80 18.92
N PRO A 246 -1.69 6.98 19.46
CA PRO A 246 -0.79 7.93 18.81
C PRO A 246 0.58 7.32 18.48
N LEU A 247 1.17 7.79 17.39
CA LEU A 247 2.53 7.44 16.99
C LEU A 247 3.52 8.50 17.48
N PRO A 248 4.69 8.10 18.04
CA PRO A 248 5.74 9.04 18.42
C PRO A 248 6.45 9.66 17.21
N GLN A 249 6.39 9.00 16.05
CA GLN A 249 6.98 9.48 14.82
C GLN A 249 6.24 10.70 14.27
N GLN A 250 6.89 11.44 13.37
CA GLN A 250 6.19 12.41 12.52
C GLN A 250 5.30 11.66 11.52
N VAL A 251 4.05 12.07 11.40
CA VAL A 251 3.07 11.41 10.52
C VAL A 251 2.50 12.40 9.50
N LEU A 252 2.43 11.99 8.24
CA LEU A 252 1.62 12.65 7.22
C LEU A 252 0.40 11.78 6.92
N VAL A 253 -0.79 12.33 7.12
CA VAL A 253 -2.03 11.79 6.59
C VAL A 253 -2.30 12.47 5.24
N LEU A 254 -2.34 11.71 4.16
CA LEU A 254 -2.49 12.19 2.80
C LEU A 254 -3.74 11.58 2.16
N TRP A 255 -4.68 12.41 1.65
CA TRP A 255 -5.99 11.89 1.28
C TRP A 255 -6.56 12.56 0.03
N GLY A 256 -7.28 11.79 -0.80
CA GLY A 256 -8.05 12.35 -1.89
C GLY A 256 -9.38 12.94 -1.42
N GLU A 257 -9.71 14.16 -1.89
CA GLU A 257 -10.92 14.89 -1.52
C GLU A 257 -12.22 14.12 -1.82
N HIS A 258 -12.21 13.31 -2.88
CA HIS A 258 -13.37 12.58 -3.39
C HIS A 258 -13.25 11.07 -3.21
N ASP A 259 -12.51 10.62 -2.21
CA ASP A 259 -12.38 9.19 -1.89
C ASP A 259 -13.76 8.61 -1.52
N GLN A 260 -14.21 7.60 -2.28
CA GLN A 260 -15.47 6.92 -2.06
C GLN A 260 -15.30 5.57 -1.35
N ILE A 261 -14.07 5.08 -1.19
CA ILE A 261 -13.77 3.90 -0.37
C ILE A 261 -13.69 4.31 1.09
N PHE A 262 -12.85 5.29 1.40
CA PHE A 262 -12.74 5.92 2.71
C PHE A 262 -13.04 7.42 2.61
N PRO A 263 -14.28 7.86 2.92
CA PRO A 263 -14.66 9.27 2.80
C PRO A 263 -13.73 10.22 3.55
N ILE A 264 -13.60 11.45 3.06
CA ILE A 264 -12.65 12.46 3.56
C ILE A 264 -12.80 12.75 5.06
N GLU A 265 -13.99 12.59 5.62
CA GLU A 265 -14.27 12.76 7.05
C GLU A 265 -13.38 11.82 7.90
N LYS A 266 -13.02 10.66 7.35
CA LYS A 266 -12.11 9.71 8.00
C LYS A 266 -10.69 10.24 8.11
N ALA A 267 -10.22 11.02 7.14
CA ALA A 267 -8.92 11.68 7.21
C ALA A 267 -8.81 12.57 8.45
N PHE A 268 -9.84 13.36 8.74
CA PHE A 268 -9.87 14.23 9.93
C PHE A 268 -9.93 13.41 11.22
N GLN A 269 -10.69 12.31 11.24
CA GLN A 269 -10.81 11.43 12.41
C GLN A 269 -9.47 10.73 12.70
N VAL A 270 -8.85 10.14 11.69
CA VAL A 270 -7.54 9.46 11.79
C VAL A 270 -6.47 10.46 12.26
N THR A 271 -6.42 11.67 11.67
CA THR A 271 -5.48 12.72 12.06
C THR A 271 -5.63 13.07 13.56
N ARG A 272 -6.86 13.24 14.03
CA ARG A 272 -7.13 13.55 15.44
C ARG A 272 -6.69 12.42 16.37
N GLN A 273 -6.94 11.17 15.99
CA GLN A 273 -6.63 10.01 16.82
C GLN A 273 -5.12 9.71 16.88
N LEU A 274 -4.39 9.96 15.80
CA LEU A 274 -2.93 9.74 15.77
C LEU A 274 -2.15 10.78 16.56
N GLY A 275 -2.74 11.91 16.94
CA GLY A 275 -2.18 12.85 17.91
C GLY A 275 -1.51 14.09 17.31
N ALA A 276 -0.63 14.74 18.10
CA ALA A 276 -0.10 16.07 17.79
C ALA A 276 0.98 16.10 16.68
N ASN A 277 1.66 14.98 16.43
CA ASN A 277 2.76 14.90 15.47
C ASN A 277 2.27 14.64 14.04
N VAL A 278 0.99 14.94 13.74
CA VAL A 278 0.34 14.60 12.47
C VAL A 278 0.08 15.85 11.64
N ARG A 279 0.54 15.81 10.40
CA ARG A 279 0.15 16.76 9.35
C ARG A 279 -0.90 16.10 8.46
N LEU A 280 -1.98 16.83 8.14
CA LEU A 280 -2.98 16.44 7.18
C LEU A 280 -2.79 17.21 5.87
N GLU A 281 -2.82 16.50 4.74
CA GLU A 281 -2.82 17.10 3.41
C GLU A 281 -3.89 16.44 2.54
N ILE A 282 -4.77 17.28 1.95
CA ILE A 282 -5.87 16.86 1.09
C ILE A 282 -5.53 17.16 -0.36
N LEU A 283 -5.55 16.15 -1.20
CA LEU A 283 -5.37 16.28 -2.65
C LEU A 283 -6.73 16.51 -3.32
N LYS A 284 -6.95 17.76 -3.75
CA LYS A 284 -8.18 18.18 -4.43
C LYS A 284 -8.36 17.43 -5.74
N ASN A 285 -9.61 17.15 -6.10
CA ASN A 285 -9.99 16.47 -7.33
C ASN A 285 -9.38 15.05 -7.49
N SER A 286 -9.08 14.37 -6.40
CA SER A 286 -8.57 13.01 -6.38
C SER A 286 -9.47 12.10 -5.55
N GLY A 287 -9.62 10.86 -5.95
CA GLY A 287 -10.32 9.80 -5.22
C GLY A 287 -9.39 9.01 -4.30
N HIS A 288 -9.68 7.71 -4.16
CA HIS A 288 -8.93 6.78 -3.29
C HIS A 288 -7.51 6.50 -3.78
N MET A 289 -7.21 6.76 -5.06
CA MET A 289 -5.90 6.51 -5.66
C MET A 289 -5.18 7.84 -6.03
N PRO A 290 -4.96 8.77 -5.07
CA PRO A 290 -4.39 10.09 -5.37
C PRO A 290 -2.97 10.01 -5.95
N GLN A 291 -2.21 8.94 -5.64
CA GLN A 291 -0.89 8.68 -6.20
C GLN A 291 -0.91 8.41 -7.71
N GLU A 292 -2.06 8.03 -8.26
CA GLU A 292 -2.28 7.83 -9.70
C GLU A 292 -3.00 9.00 -10.36
N GLU A 293 -3.96 9.63 -9.66
CA GLU A 293 -4.81 10.69 -10.21
C GLU A 293 -4.10 12.06 -10.25
N ASP A 294 -3.36 12.38 -9.19
CA ASP A 294 -2.52 13.58 -9.11
C ASP A 294 -1.09 13.23 -8.65
N THR A 295 -0.42 12.45 -9.49
CA THR A 295 0.93 11.96 -9.24
C THR A 295 1.90 13.07 -8.86
N LYS A 296 1.79 14.25 -9.50
CA LYS A 296 2.70 15.36 -9.25
C LYS A 296 2.57 15.88 -7.82
N ARG A 297 1.35 16.27 -7.42
CA ARG A 297 1.11 16.79 -6.06
C ARG A 297 1.36 15.73 -4.99
N PHE A 298 0.98 14.48 -5.26
CA PHE A 298 1.27 13.38 -4.35
C PHE A 298 2.78 13.24 -4.09
N ASN A 299 3.60 13.23 -5.16
CA ASN A 299 5.05 13.15 -5.03
C ASN A 299 5.65 14.39 -4.35
N GLU A 300 5.14 15.59 -4.64
CA GLU A 300 5.54 16.83 -3.97
C GLU A 300 5.24 16.77 -2.46
N ALA A 301 4.04 16.32 -2.07
CA ALA A 301 3.67 16.15 -0.67
C ALA A 301 4.61 15.17 0.06
N LEU A 302 4.90 14.02 -0.57
CA LEU A 302 5.86 13.06 -0.02
C LEU A 302 7.25 13.68 0.15
N LEU A 303 7.79 14.31 -0.88
CA LEU A 303 9.14 14.89 -0.85
C LEU A 303 9.25 16.00 0.19
N ASN A 304 8.24 16.89 0.28
CA ASN A 304 8.20 17.98 1.26
C ASN A 304 8.11 17.48 2.70
N PHE A 305 7.50 16.33 2.92
CA PHE A 305 7.39 15.74 4.25
C PHE A 305 8.60 14.88 4.61
N LEU A 306 9.08 14.06 3.68
CA LEU A 306 10.09 13.04 3.94
C LEU A 306 11.53 13.58 3.93
N LEU A 307 11.77 14.68 3.23
CA LEU A 307 13.09 15.31 3.21
C LEU A 307 13.18 16.42 4.27
N PRO A 308 14.35 16.61 4.89
CA PRO A 308 14.55 17.75 5.78
C PRO A 308 14.32 19.04 5.00
N THR A 309 13.55 19.97 5.58
CA THR A 309 13.48 21.33 5.05
C THR A 309 14.90 21.90 5.04
N PRO A 310 15.39 22.49 3.93
CA PRO A 310 16.64 23.21 3.97
C PRO A 310 16.59 24.19 5.14
N SER A 311 17.51 24.05 6.11
CA SER A 311 17.64 25.07 7.15
C SER A 311 17.88 26.38 6.43
N SER A 312 16.93 27.32 6.56
CA SER A 312 17.18 28.72 6.20
C SER A 312 18.35 29.16 7.06
N SER A 313 19.55 29.14 6.51
CA SER A 313 20.67 29.83 7.08
C SER A 313 20.32 31.32 7.09
N LEU A 314 19.87 31.78 8.25
CA LEU A 314 19.85 33.21 8.59
C LEU A 314 21.27 33.71 8.78
#